data_82c509758b5ceebaeddfbd8aa51dcc4c
#
_entry.id   82c509758b5ceebaeddfbd8aa51dcc4c
#
_cell.length_a   1.000
_cell.length_b   1.000
_cell.length_c   1.000
_cell.angle_alpha   90.00
_cell.angle_beta   90.00
_cell.angle_gamma   90.00
#
_symmetry.space_group_name_H-M   'P 1'
#
loop_
_entity.id
_entity.type
_entity.pdbx_description
1 polymer ?
#
loop_
_entity_poly.entity_id
_entity_poly.type
_entity_poly.pdbx_seq_one_letter_code
_entity_poly.pdbx_strand_id
1 'polypeptide(L)'
;MQIAPVKRIYLPSMNSKVVIWNLADIHLGVANCDEELLKRVIRAIKTRPNNYWIGLGDFIDAITPQDQRRFDPRTLAKWITMDDLVQVAYKQTEKAIEYLQPIAKKCLGLCSGNHEESAQKYYGIPIGQMIAGALKTPYLDYYGVVPLVFGRGKEGTKDGLHQFKIVATHGNSGSITTGSVTNVLERAVNRHAGIDALFMGHLHRRIAITHERIGVNKALTGTKCFNCVGIMSGSFFKSYKDGVPSYSEKKGHPPTSLGPMAIEVGFENSSNGKSRHLTARPLQPEY
;
A
#
# COMPACT_ATOMS: atom_id res chain seq x y z
N MET A 1 -4.19 -15.79 5.23
CA MET A 1 -3.62 -15.05 4.06
C MET A 1 -4.58 -15.18 2.90
N GLN A 2 -5.03 -14.10 2.33
CA GLN A 2 -5.95 -14.05 1.20
C GLN A 2 -5.17 -13.98 -0.11
N ILE A 3 -5.78 -14.45 -1.20
CA ILE A 3 -5.21 -14.33 -2.55
C ILE A 3 -6.22 -13.58 -3.41
N ALA A 4 -5.80 -12.44 -3.96
CA ALA A 4 -6.62 -11.68 -4.90
C ALA A 4 -6.83 -12.45 -6.21
N PRO A 5 -7.91 -12.20 -6.94
CA PRO A 5 -8.05 -12.70 -8.31
C PRO A 5 -6.88 -12.28 -9.20
N VAL A 6 -6.45 -13.16 -10.08
CA VAL A 6 -5.34 -12.88 -11.02
C VAL A 6 -5.71 -11.70 -11.93
N LYS A 7 -4.92 -10.64 -11.89
CA LYS A 7 -5.05 -9.51 -12.82
C LYS A 7 -4.11 -9.67 -14.00
N ARG A 8 -4.65 -9.62 -15.22
CA ARG A 8 -3.85 -9.58 -16.45
C ARG A 8 -3.64 -8.15 -16.89
N ILE A 9 -2.40 -7.81 -17.24
CA ILE A 9 -1.98 -6.48 -17.69
C ILE A 9 -1.18 -6.66 -18.96
N TYR A 10 -1.59 -6.01 -20.05
CA TYR A 10 -0.92 -6.09 -21.34
C TYR A 10 -0.17 -4.79 -21.63
N LEU A 11 1.12 -4.91 -21.86
CA LEU A 11 2.00 -3.80 -22.20
C LEU A 11 2.14 -3.72 -23.72
N PRO A 12 1.77 -2.61 -24.36
CA PRO A 12 1.75 -2.49 -25.83
C PRO A 12 3.16 -2.52 -26.44
N SER A 13 4.18 -2.16 -25.69
CA SER A 13 5.58 -2.14 -26.15
C SER A 13 6.56 -2.51 -25.05
N MET A 14 7.83 -2.72 -25.41
CA MET A 14 8.94 -2.94 -24.47
C MET A 14 9.20 -1.72 -23.56
N ASN A 15 8.92 -0.53 -24.06
CA ASN A 15 9.12 0.71 -23.31
C ASN A 15 7.95 1.03 -22.38
N SER A 16 6.84 0.32 -22.53
CA SER A 16 5.68 0.51 -21.67
C SER A 16 5.95 0.00 -20.27
N LYS A 17 5.58 0.81 -19.27
CA LYS A 17 5.75 0.50 -17.86
C LYS A 17 4.40 0.59 -17.14
N VAL A 18 4.29 -0.15 -16.08
CA VAL A 18 3.19 -0.09 -15.11
C VAL A 18 3.74 0.41 -13.80
N VAL A 19 3.02 1.33 -13.17
CA VAL A 19 3.35 1.83 -11.84
C VAL A 19 2.33 1.30 -10.85
N ILE A 20 2.78 0.64 -9.79
CA ILE A 20 1.93 0.08 -8.74
C ILE A 20 2.28 0.79 -7.43
N TRP A 21 1.31 1.54 -6.91
CA TRP A 21 1.45 2.36 -5.72
C TRP A 21 1.05 1.60 -4.46
N ASN A 22 1.73 1.83 -3.34
CA ASN A 22 1.32 1.36 -2.03
C ASN A 22 0.66 2.49 -1.23
N LEU A 23 -0.66 2.52 -1.14
CA LEU A 23 -1.38 3.48 -0.31
C LEU A 23 -1.62 2.90 1.09
N ALA A 24 -1.06 3.55 2.09
CA ALA A 24 -1.21 3.17 3.50
C ALA A 24 -1.28 4.41 4.40
N ASP A 25 -1.71 4.20 5.62
CA ASP A 25 -1.55 5.15 6.72
C ASP A 25 -2.11 6.54 6.38
N ILE A 26 -3.32 6.55 5.81
CA ILE A 26 -4.02 7.79 5.42
C ILE A 26 -4.49 8.53 6.67
N HIS A 27 -4.99 7.78 7.68
CA HIS A 27 -5.52 8.32 8.92
C HIS A 27 -6.55 9.44 8.70
N LEU A 28 -7.49 9.19 7.80
CA LEU A 28 -8.54 10.14 7.50
C LEU A 28 -9.42 10.35 8.74
N GLY A 29 -9.78 11.59 9.01
CA GLY A 29 -10.58 11.95 10.18
C GLY A 29 -9.81 12.65 11.28
N VAL A 30 -8.48 12.74 11.17
CA VAL A 30 -7.69 13.60 12.05
C VAL A 30 -7.20 14.85 11.35
N ALA A 31 -7.07 15.93 12.09
CA ALA A 31 -6.59 17.22 11.59
C ALA A 31 -5.14 17.13 11.04
N ASN A 32 -4.37 16.14 11.49
CA ASN A 32 -3.00 15.90 11.03
C ASN A 32 -2.93 15.16 9.68
N CYS A 33 -4.04 14.64 9.16
CA CYS A 33 -4.09 14.06 7.82
C CYS A 33 -3.81 15.15 6.76
N ASP A 34 -2.88 14.89 5.84
CA ASP A 34 -2.62 15.74 4.68
C ASP A 34 -3.58 15.36 3.53
N GLU A 35 -4.83 15.82 3.64
CA GLU A 35 -5.85 15.54 2.63
C GLU A 35 -5.51 16.16 1.27
N GLU A 36 -4.75 17.25 1.22
CA GLU A 36 -4.31 17.85 -0.05
C GLU A 36 -3.27 16.98 -0.75
N LEU A 37 -2.36 16.39 0.00
CA LEU A 37 -1.44 15.38 -0.52
C LEU A 37 -2.20 14.15 -1.04
N LEU A 38 -3.19 13.67 -0.29
CA LEU A 38 -4.04 12.55 -0.70
C LEU A 38 -4.74 12.83 -2.04
N LYS A 39 -5.33 14.02 -2.20
CA LYS A 39 -5.99 14.46 -3.45
C LYS A 39 -5.01 14.47 -4.63
N ARG A 40 -3.76 14.97 -4.43
CA ARG A 40 -2.73 14.96 -5.47
C ARG A 40 -2.35 13.52 -5.88
N VAL A 41 -2.14 12.64 -4.92
CA VAL A 41 -1.83 11.21 -5.16
C VAL A 41 -2.97 10.54 -5.93
N ILE A 42 -4.22 10.71 -5.50
CA ILE A 42 -5.40 10.17 -6.19
C ILE A 42 -5.47 10.68 -7.62
N ARG A 43 -5.23 11.97 -7.86
CA ARG A 43 -5.18 12.55 -9.21
C ARG A 43 -4.10 11.90 -10.06
N ALA A 44 -2.89 11.72 -9.52
CA ALA A 44 -1.78 11.10 -10.22
C ALA A 44 -2.09 9.64 -10.61
N ILE A 45 -2.72 8.86 -9.74
CA ILE A 45 -3.16 7.50 -10.05
C ILE A 45 -4.29 7.51 -11.08
N LYS A 46 -5.26 8.40 -10.95
CA LYS A 46 -6.43 8.50 -11.83
C LYS A 46 -6.05 8.80 -13.27
N THR A 47 -5.20 9.79 -13.48
CA THR A 47 -4.92 10.37 -14.80
C THR A 47 -3.98 9.53 -15.67
N ARG A 48 -3.14 8.70 -15.08
CA ARG A 48 -2.18 7.87 -15.81
C ARG A 48 -2.78 6.48 -16.05
N PRO A 49 -2.93 6.00 -17.30
CA PRO A 49 -3.66 4.76 -17.61
C PRO A 49 -3.01 3.52 -16.97
N ASN A 50 -1.69 3.44 -16.94
CA ASN A 50 -0.92 2.29 -16.45
C ASN A 50 -0.59 2.38 -14.95
N ASN A 51 -1.29 3.20 -14.19
CA ASN A 51 -1.14 3.25 -12.74
C ASN A 51 -2.19 2.37 -12.07
N TYR A 52 -1.73 1.55 -11.13
CA TYR A 52 -2.54 0.72 -10.22
C TYR A 52 -2.12 1.01 -8.79
N TRP A 53 -2.91 0.53 -7.83
CA TRP A 53 -2.58 0.70 -6.42
C TRP A 53 -3.06 -0.48 -5.58
N ILE A 54 -2.40 -0.65 -4.44
CA ILE A 54 -2.77 -1.60 -3.39
C ILE A 54 -2.91 -0.79 -2.11
N GLY A 55 -4.03 -0.97 -1.41
CA GLY A 55 -4.26 -0.35 -0.11
C GLY A 55 -3.71 -1.24 1.00
N LEU A 56 -2.99 -0.65 1.94
CA LEU A 56 -2.30 -1.40 2.99
C LEU A 56 -2.83 -1.09 4.40
N GLY A 57 -4.04 -0.54 4.50
CA GLY A 57 -4.69 -0.28 5.79
C GLY A 57 -4.41 1.10 6.38
N ASP A 58 -5.00 1.34 7.54
CA ASP A 58 -5.05 2.61 8.26
C ASP A 58 -5.56 3.74 7.36
N PHE A 59 -6.69 3.46 6.65
CA PHE A 59 -7.36 4.44 5.80
C PHE A 59 -8.02 5.53 6.61
N ILE A 60 -8.51 5.19 7.79
CA ILE A 60 -9.14 6.11 8.74
C ILE A 60 -8.46 6.02 10.10
N ASP A 61 -8.65 7.04 10.92
CA ASP A 61 -8.08 7.04 12.26
C ASP A 61 -8.84 6.13 13.23
N ALA A 62 -10.16 6.00 13.04
CA ALA A 62 -11.06 5.12 13.80
C ALA A 62 -11.03 5.29 15.33
N ILE A 63 -10.41 6.35 15.86
CA ILE A 63 -10.42 6.66 17.29
C ILE A 63 -11.75 7.32 17.62
N THR A 64 -12.54 6.67 18.46
CA THR A 64 -13.89 7.11 18.85
C THR A 64 -13.89 7.69 20.26
N PRO A 65 -14.93 8.45 20.67
CA PRO A 65 -15.06 8.96 22.04
C PRO A 65 -15.04 7.89 23.13
N GLN A 66 -15.35 6.63 22.79
CA GLN A 66 -15.28 5.51 23.73
C GLN A 66 -13.83 5.12 24.07
N ASP A 67 -12.87 5.45 23.22
CA ASP A 67 -11.44 5.26 23.51
C ASP A 67 -10.89 6.47 24.28
N GLN A 68 -11.26 6.60 25.53
CA GLN A 68 -10.88 7.73 26.40
C GLN A 68 -9.36 7.96 26.50
N ARG A 69 -8.54 6.95 26.22
CA ARG A 69 -7.08 7.06 26.29
C ARG A 69 -6.48 7.77 25.08
N ARG A 70 -7.09 7.59 23.91
CA ARG A 70 -6.55 8.10 22.64
C ARG A 70 -7.38 9.24 22.07
N PHE A 71 -8.67 9.31 22.40
CA PHE A 71 -9.57 10.32 21.86
C PHE A 71 -9.21 11.71 22.39
N ASP A 72 -8.95 12.62 21.45
CA ASP A 72 -8.75 14.05 21.73
C ASP A 72 -9.55 14.86 20.70
N PRO A 73 -10.64 15.54 21.09
CA PRO A 73 -11.48 16.27 20.13
C PRO A 73 -10.73 17.37 19.37
N ARG A 74 -9.60 17.86 19.89
CA ARG A 74 -8.75 18.86 19.21
C ARG A 74 -8.02 18.29 18.00
N THR A 75 -7.91 16.97 17.90
CA THR A 75 -7.25 16.28 16.80
C THR A 75 -8.19 15.89 15.67
N LEU A 76 -9.48 16.14 15.81
CA LEU A 76 -10.45 15.79 14.77
C LEU A 76 -10.33 16.68 13.53
N ALA A 77 -10.58 16.09 12.38
CA ALA A 77 -10.66 16.82 11.11
C ALA A 77 -11.82 17.84 11.16
N LYS A 78 -11.64 19.02 10.56
CA LYS A 78 -12.63 20.12 10.61
C LYS A 78 -14.00 19.77 10.02
N TRP A 79 -14.10 18.74 9.20
CA TRP A 79 -15.37 18.30 8.61
C TRP A 79 -16.14 17.31 9.50
N ILE A 80 -15.60 16.89 10.65
CA ILE A 80 -16.30 16.11 11.67
C ILE A 80 -17.00 17.08 12.60
N THR A 81 -18.33 16.97 12.67
CA THR A 81 -19.18 17.78 13.56
C THR A 81 -19.42 17.06 14.88
N MET A 82 -20.02 17.76 15.86
CA MET A 82 -20.38 17.15 17.13
C MET A 82 -21.42 16.02 16.96
N ASP A 83 -22.32 16.16 16.00
CA ASP A 83 -23.35 15.14 15.70
C ASP A 83 -22.71 13.87 15.08
N ASP A 84 -21.62 14.02 14.35
CA ASP A 84 -20.88 12.90 13.76
C ASP A 84 -20.17 12.03 14.81
N LEU A 85 -19.95 12.55 16.05
CA LEU A 85 -19.19 11.82 17.09
C LEU A 85 -19.85 10.53 17.53
N VAL A 86 -21.17 10.42 17.44
CA VAL A 86 -21.92 9.19 17.76
C VAL A 86 -21.53 8.04 16.81
N GLN A 87 -21.18 8.38 15.58
CA GLN A 87 -20.84 7.43 14.51
C GLN A 87 -19.56 7.82 13.75
N VAL A 88 -18.58 8.36 14.46
CA VAL A 88 -17.38 8.95 13.85
C VAL A 88 -16.63 7.99 12.94
N ALA A 89 -16.53 6.70 13.28
CA ALA A 89 -15.89 5.70 12.44
C ALA A 89 -16.62 5.48 11.10
N TYR A 90 -17.96 5.50 11.12
CA TYR A 90 -18.75 5.41 9.88
C TYR A 90 -18.56 6.65 9.01
N LYS A 91 -18.57 7.84 9.62
CA LYS A 91 -18.36 9.09 8.91
C LYS A 91 -16.98 9.15 8.24
N GLN A 92 -15.96 8.72 8.95
CA GLN A 92 -14.60 8.60 8.40
C GLN A 92 -14.54 7.58 7.26
N THR A 93 -15.24 6.44 7.40
CA THR A 93 -15.32 5.40 6.37
C THR A 93 -15.98 5.90 5.10
N GLU A 94 -17.11 6.60 5.21
CA GLU A 94 -17.78 7.24 4.07
C GLU A 94 -16.85 8.21 3.34
N LYS A 95 -16.12 9.01 4.09
CA LYS A 95 -15.16 9.96 3.54
C LYS A 95 -13.98 9.27 2.84
N ALA A 96 -13.48 8.17 3.39
CA ALA A 96 -12.44 7.36 2.75
C ALA A 96 -12.92 6.75 1.43
N ILE A 97 -14.15 6.22 1.41
CA ILE A 97 -14.78 5.71 0.18
C ILE A 97 -14.92 6.82 -0.86
N GLU A 98 -15.42 8.00 -0.48
CA GLU A 98 -15.55 9.18 -1.37
C GLU A 98 -14.20 9.51 -2.05
N TYR A 99 -13.11 9.59 -1.28
CA TYR A 99 -11.79 9.89 -1.81
C TYR A 99 -11.25 8.79 -2.74
N LEU A 100 -11.42 7.53 -2.37
CA LEU A 100 -10.83 6.40 -3.10
C LEU A 100 -11.67 5.95 -4.30
N GLN A 101 -12.96 6.27 -4.36
CA GLN A 101 -13.87 5.91 -5.45
C GLN A 101 -13.35 6.27 -6.85
N PRO A 102 -12.73 7.46 -7.09
CA PRO A 102 -12.21 7.82 -8.40
C PRO A 102 -11.10 6.91 -8.94
N ILE A 103 -10.45 6.12 -8.08
CA ILE A 103 -9.37 5.19 -8.43
C ILE A 103 -9.73 3.73 -8.14
N ALA A 104 -10.97 3.42 -7.77
CA ALA A 104 -11.44 2.09 -7.40
C ALA A 104 -11.13 1.02 -8.47
N LYS A 105 -11.37 1.30 -9.75
CA LYS A 105 -11.11 0.38 -10.86
C LYS A 105 -9.63 0.01 -11.05
N LYS A 106 -8.72 0.77 -10.46
CA LYS A 106 -7.27 0.57 -10.50
C LYS A 106 -6.74 -0.08 -9.23
N CYS A 107 -7.61 -0.36 -8.26
CA CYS A 107 -7.26 -1.06 -7.04
C CYS A 107 -7.04 -2.55 -7.34
N LEU A 108 -5.93 -3.08 -6.86
CA LEU A 108 -5.59 -4.49 -7.00
C LEU A 108 -5.94 -5.32 -5.75
N GLY A 109 -6.19 -4.65 -4.65
CA GLY A 109 -6.61 -5.24 -3.38
C GLY A 109 -6.42 -4.28 -2.20
N LEU A 110 -7.14 -4.54 -1.11
CA LEU A 110 -7.10 -3.74 0.12
C LEU A 110 -6.78 -4.62 1.33
N CYS A 111 -5.76 -4.26 2.08
CA CYS A 111 -5.53 -4.76 3.42
C CYS A 111 -6.24 -3.87 4.45
N SER A 112 -6.53 -4.42 5.64
CA SER A 112 -6.83 -3.64 6.84
C SER A 112 -5.56 -3.31 7.60
N GLY A 113 -5.57 -2.21 8.33
CA GLY A 113 -4.56 -1.86 9.31
C GLY A 113 -5.03 -2.07 10.74
N ASN A 114 -4.19 -1.68 11.70
CA ASN A 114 -4.50 -1.85 13.11
C ASN A 114 -5.62 -0.91 13.61
N HIS A 115 -5.87 0.20 12.93
CA HIS A 115 -6.98 1.09 13.24
C HIS A 115 -8.32 0.44 12.85
N GLU A 116 -8.45 -0.10 11.64
CA GLU A 116 -9.62 -0.85 11.20
C GLU A 116 -9.83 -2.13 12.04
N GLU A 117 -8.73 -2.84 12.36
CA GLU A 117 -8.80 -4.04 13.21
C GLU A 117 -9.28 -3.71 14.62
N SER A 118 -8.82 -2.61 15.20
CA SER A 118 -9.28 -2.15 16.50
C SER A 118 -10.77 -1.81 16.48
N ALA A 119 -11.26 -1.14 15.45
CA ALA A 119 -12.68 -0.84 15.29
C ALA A 119 -13.52 -2.11 15.16
N GLN A 120 -13.06 -3.10 14.41
CA GLN A 120 -13.75 -4.39 14.31
C GLN A 120 -13.77 -5.13 15.65
N LYS A 121 -12.62 -5.19 16.34
CA LYS A 121 -12.47 -5.94 17.59
C LYS A 121 -13.29 -5.33 18.74
N TYR A 122 -13.28 -4.02 18.89
CA TYR A 122 -13.89 -3.35 20.05
C TYR A 122 -15.30 -2.85 19.79
N TYR A 123 -15.67 -2.59 18.54
CA TYR A 123 -16.96 -1.99 18.18
C TYR A 123 -17.76 -2.81 17.17
N GLY A 124 -17.21 -3.92 16.67
CA GLY A 124 -17.88 -4.79 15.68
C GLY A 124 -18.00 -4.15 14.29
N ILE A 125 -17.23 -3.12 13.96
CA ILE A 125 -17.32 -2.39 12.69
C ILE A 125 -16.25 -2.89 11.72
N PRO A 126 -16.63 -3.63 10.65
CA PRO A 126 -15.69 -4.23 9.70
C PRO A 126 -15.25 -3.22 8.61
N ILE A 127 -14.58 -2.15 9.01
CA ILE A 127 -14.26 -0.99 8.16
C ILE A 127 -13.53 -1.39 6.88
N GLY A 128 -12.50 -2.22 6.97
CA GLY A 128 -11.75 -2.67 5.79
C GLY A 128 -12.62 -3.39 4.77
N GLN A 129 -13.55 -4.24 5.24
CA GLN A 129 -14.53 -4.92 4.37
C GLN A 129 -15.53 -3.94 3.78
N MET A 130 -15.98 -2.94 4.55
CA MET A 130 -16.89 -1.90 4.07
C MET A 130 -16.27 -1.09 2.93
N ILE A 131 -15.03 -0.64 3.09
CA ILE A 131 -14.29 0.09 2.05
C ILE A 131 -14.10 -0.81 0.82
N ALA A 132 -13.62 -2.04 0.99
CA ALA A 132 -13.40 -2.97 -0.11
C ALA A 132 -14.68 -3.29 -0.87
N GLY A 133 -15.79 -3.50 -0.16
CA GLY A 133 -17.11 -3.74 -0.74
C GLY A 133 -17.63 -2.56 -1.55
N ALA A 134 -17.54 -1.34 -1.01
CA ALA A 134 -17.95 -0.11 -1.69
C ALA A 134 -17.14 0.16 -2.97
N LEU A 135 -15.82 -0.09 -2.92
CA LEU A 135 -14.93 0.06 -4.06
C LEU A 135 -14.96 -1.14 -5.03
N LYS A 136 -15.68 -2.22 -4.69
CA LYS A 136 -15.74 -3.48 -5.45
C LYS A 136 -14.36 -4.04 -5.76
N THR A 137 -13.49 -4.06 -4.75
CA THR A 137 -12.11 -4.52 -4.86
C THR A 137 -11.86 -5.72 -3.95
N PRO A 138 -10.86 -6.60 -4.24
CA PRO A 138 -10.54 -7.72 -3.38
C PRO A 138 -10.13 -7.25 -1.96
N TYR A 139 -10.76 -7.84 -0.94
CA TYR A 139 -10.35 -7.66 0.44
C TYR A 139 -9.29 -8.69 0.81
N LEU A 140 -8.14 -8.25 1.27
CA LEU A 140 -6.97 -9.07 1.55
C LEU A 140 -6.78 -9.36 3.05
N ASP A 141 -7.71 -8.86 3.89
CA ASP A 141 -7.57 -8.91 5.32
C ASP A 141 -6.29 -8.15 5.76
N TYR A 142 -5.58 -8.62 6.76
CA TYR A 142 -4.34 -7.99 7.23
C TYR A 142 -3.13 -8.31 6.34
N TYR A 143 -3.25 -9.38 5.53
CA TYR A 143 -2.15 -9.93 4.77
C TYR A 143 -2.64 -10.73 3.55
N GLY A 144 -2.16 -10.39 2.37
CA GLY A 144 -2.57 -11.09 1.17
C GLY A 144 -1.54 -11.11 0.03
N VAL A 145 -1.88 -11.86 -1.00
CA VAL A 145 -1.09 -11.96 -2.23
C VAL A 145 -1.89 -11.39 -3.40
N VAL A 146 -1.26 -10.54 -4.19
CA VAL A 146 -1.79 -9.98 -5.43
C VAL A 146 -1.03 -10.60 -6.61
N PRO A 147 -1.60 -11.61 -7.27
CA PRO A 147 -0.99 -12.24 -8.43
C PRO A 147 -1.30 -11.44 -9.70
N LEU A 148 -0.25 -11.07 -10.42
CA LEU A 148 -0.34 -10.37 -11.70
C LEU A 148 0.22 -11.25 -12.81
N VAL A 149 -0.33 -11.11 -14.01
CA VAL A 149 0.21 -11.72 -15.22
C VAL A 149 0.41 -10.64 -16.26
N PHE A 150 1.65 -10.40 -16.62
CA PHE A 150 2.01 -9.44 -17.64
C PHE A 150 2.13 -10.13 -19.00
N GLY A 151 1.43 -9.59 -20.00
CA GLY A 151 1.54 -9.96 -21.39
C GLY A 151 2.06 -8.79 -22.23
N ARG A 152 2.58 -9.09 -23.40
CA ARG A 152 2.98 -8.09 -24.38
C ARG A 152 2.00 -8.06 -25.55
N GLY A 153 1.71 -6.86 -26.06
CA GLY A 153 0.83 -6.65 -27.22
C GLY A 153 -0.63 -6.43 -26.82
N LYS A 154 -1.54 -6.96 -27.63
CA LYS A 154 -2.98 -6.82 -27.41
C LYS A 154 -3.49 -7.84 -26.38
N GLU A 155 -4.58 -7.53 -25.74
CA GLU A 155 -5.31 -8.45 -24.88
C GLU A 155 -5.66 -9.73 -25.63
N GLY A 156 -5.46 -10.89 -24.96
CA GLY A 156 -5.70 -12.21 -25.57
C GLY A 156 -4.45 -12.87 -26.16
N THR A 157 -3.33 -12.18 -26.28
CA THR A 157 -2.06 -12.78 -26.71
C THR A 157 -1.61 -13.81 -25.65
N LYS A 158 -1.39 -15.06 -26.07
CA LYS A 158 -1.00 -16.15 -25.13
C LYS A 158 0.51 -16.28 -24.96
N ASP A 159 1.29 -15.74 -25.88
CA ASP A 159 2.76 -15.86 -25.87
C ASP A 159 3.41 -14.82 -24.97
N GLY A 160 4.45 -15.24 -24.24
CA GLY A 160 5.27 -14.37 -23.43
C GLY A 160 4.56 -13.83 -22.18
N LEU A 161 3.68 -14.64 -21.56
CA LEU A 161 3.07 -14.31 -20.29
C LEU A 161 4.06 -14.49 -19.14
N HIS A 162 4.21 -13.47 -18.32
CA HIS A 162 5.08 -13.44 -17.16
C HIS A 162 4.29 -13.21 -15.87
N GLN A 163 4.48 -14.08 -14.89
CA GLN A 163 3.88 -13.94 -13.56
C GLN A 163 4.67 -12.93 -12.74
N PHE A 164 3.95 -12.13 -11.95
CA PHE A 164 4.50 -11.22 -10.97
C PHE A 164 3.64 -11.25 -9.71
N LYS A 165 4.25 -11.54 -8.57
CA LYS A 165 3.54 -11.80 -7.31
C LYS A 165 3.94 -10.77 -6.28
N ILE A 166 2.96 -10.00 -5.80
CA ILE A 166 3.14 -9.00 -4.75
C ILE A 166 2.52 -9.54 -3.46
N VAL A 167 3.30 -9.55 -2.40
CA VAL A 167 2.76 -9.69 -1.05
C VAL A 167 2.42 -8.30 -0.53
N ALA A 168 1.22 -8.15 0.00
CA ALA A 168 0.71 -6.93 0.59
C ALA A 168 0.37 -7.16 2.07
N THR A 169 0.83 -6.31 2.95
CA THR A 169 0.55 -6.36 4.39
C THR A 169 0.58 -4.97 4.97
N HIS A 170 -0.25 -4.74 6.00
CA HIS A 170 -0.12 -3.51 6.78
C HIS A 170 1.21 -3.46 7.55
N GLY A 171 1.64 -4.58 8.08
CA GLY A 171 2.81 -4.64 8.95
C GLY A 171 2.45 -4.57 10.44
N ASN A 172 3.39 -4.93 11.28
CA ASN A 172 3.23 -4.90 12.74
C ASN A 172 4.61 -4.75 13.39
N SER A 173 4.95 -3.55 13.88
CA SER A 173 6.21 -3.32 14.58
C SER A 173 6.16 -1.96 15.29
N GLY A 174 6.85 -1.84 16.44
CA GLY A 174 7.10 -0.56 17.12
C GLY A 174 8.42 0.13 16.74
N SER A 175 9.03 -0.27 15.63
CA SER A 175 10.33 0.29 15.19
C SER A 175 10.20 1.75 14.76
N ILE A 176 11.14 2.59 15.19
CA ILE A 176 11.10 4.04 14.92
C ILE A 176 12.36 4.58 14.21
N THR A 177 13.49 3.87 14.30
CA THR A 177 14.74 4.29 13.61
C THR A 177 14.81 3.70 12.20
N THR A 178 15.43 4.40 11.27
CA THR A 178 15.55 3.93 9.87
C THR A 178 16.17 2.53 9.78
N GLY A 179 17.22 2.24 10.54
CA GLY A 179 17.86 0.92 10.55
C GLY A 179 16.92 -0.18 11.04
N SER A 180 16.19 0.04 12.15
CA SER A 180 15.26 -0.94 12.69
C SER A 180 14.05 -1.18 11.74
N VAL A 181 13.57 -0.13 11.10
CA VAL A 181 12.48 -0.20 10.12
C VAL A 181 12.93 -0.96 8.85
N THR A 182 14.14 -0.70 8.37
CA THR A 182 14.73 -1.45 7.24
C THR A 182 14.85 -2.93 7.55
N ASN A 183 15.31 -3.30 8.76
CA ASN A 183 15.38 -4.69 9.20
C ASN A 183 14.00 -5.38 9.26
N VAL A 184 12.94 -4.64 9.64
CA VAL A 184 11.56 -5.17 9.60
C VAL A 184 11.16 -5.52 8.18
N LEU A 185 11.41 -4.61 7.23
CA LEU A 185 11.09 -4.83 5.82
C LEU A 185 11.89 -6.00 5.24
N GLU A 186 13.20 -6.07 5.54
CA GLU A 186 14.08 -7.14 5.07
C GLU A 186 13.62 -8.51 5.60
N ARG A 187 13.33 -8.62 6.89
CA ARG A 187 12.77 -9.86 7.48
C ARG A 187 11.45 -10.26 6.83
N ALA A 188 10.59 -9.30 6.52
CA ALA A 188 9.33 -9.56 5.83
C ALA A 188 9.57 -10.11 4.42
N VAL A 189 10.50 -9.52 3.65
CA VAL A 189 10.88 -10.01 2.33
C VAL A 189 11.47 -11.43 2.41
N ASN A 190 12.33 -11.69 3.39
CA ASN A 190 13.00 -12.99 3.56
C ASN A 190 12.05 -14.11 3.99
N ARG A 191 10.94 -13.79 4.63
CA ARG A 191 9.92 -14.77 5.06
C ARG A 191 9.22 -15.44 3.88
N HIS A 192 9.23 -14.82 2.68
CA HIS A 192 8.43 -15.24 1.55
C HIS A 192 9.30 -15.76 0.42
N ALA A 193 9.07 -17.01 0.05
CA ALA A 193 9.66 -17.59 -1.15
C ALA A 193 8.80 -17.33 -2.39
N GLY A 194 9.47 -17.13 -3.53
CA GLY A 194 8.80 -17.07 -4.84
C GLY A 194 7.90 -15.86 -5.07
N ILE A 195 8.13 -14.76 -4.36
CA ILE A 195 7.50 -13.44 -4.62
C ILE A 195 8.48 -12.51 -5.34
N ASP A 196 7.92 -11.55 -6.06
CA ASP A 196 8.67 -10.56 -6.84
C ASP A 196 8.70 -9.20 -6.13
N ALA A 197 7.67 -8.90 -5.33
CA ALA A 197 7.64 -7.70 -4.51
C ALA A 197 6.90 -7.91 -3.18
N LEU A 198 7.23 -7.06 -2.19
CA LEU A 198 6.53 -6.96 -0.90
C LEU A 198 6.22 -5.50 -0.60
N PHE A 199 4.96 -5.22 -0.30
CA PHE A 199 4.44 -3.90 0.08
C PHE A 199 4.04 -3.91 1.55
N MET A 200 4.51 -2.91 2.30
CA MET A 200 4.23 -2.76 3.74
C MET A 200 3.87 -1.32 4.09
N GLY A 201 2.98 -1.13 5.06
CA GLY A 201 2.63 0.15 5.67
C GLY A 201 3.09 0.26 7.13
N HIS A 202 2.29 0.88 7.98
CA HIS A 202 2.34 0.94 9.44
C HIS A 202 3.45 1.81 10.05
N LEU A 203 4.66 1.78 9.54
CA LEU A 203 5.81 2.45 10.17
C LEU A 203 6.05 3.88 9.66
N HIS A 204 5.20 4.37 8.77
CA HIS A 204 5.20 5.75 8.26
C HIS A 204 6.56 6.19 7.70
N ARG A 205 7.30 5.28 7.05
CA ARG A 205 8.63 5.53 6.47
C ARG A 205 8.66 5.10 5.01
N ARG A 206 9.14 5.98 4.14
CA ARG A 206 9.40 5.61 2.75
C ARG A 206 10.75 4.93 2.66
N ILE A 207 10.74 3.61 2.56
CA ILE A 207 11.94 2.78 2.43
C ILE A 207 11.74 1.80 1.28
N ALA A 208 12.80 1.59 0.52
CA ALA A 208 12.87 0.57 -0.50
C ALA A 208 14.15 -0.24 -0.34
N ILE A 209 14.03 -1.56 -0.52
CA ILE A 209 15.16 -2.48 -0.60
C ILE A 209 15.00 -3.35 -1.84
N THR A 210 16.11 -3.72 -2.44
CA THR A 210 16.19 -4.80 -3.42
C THR A 210 16.94 -5.95 -2.78
N HIS A 211 16.31 -7.11 -2.73
CA HIS A 211 16.87 -8.30 -2.08
C HIS A 211 17.15 -9.36 -3.15
N GLU A 212 18.40 -9.72 -3.29
CA GLU A 212 18.84 -10.77 -4.23
C GLU A 212 18.85 -12.13 -3.54
N ARG A 213 18.32 -13.13 -4.23
CA ARG A 213 18.28 -14.50 -3.76
C ARG A 213 18.87 -15.42 -4.81
N ILE A 214 19.63 -16.41 -4.38
CA ILE A 214 20.16 -17.44 -5.27
C ILE A 214 19.26 -18.67 -5.18
N GLY A 215 18.85 -19.15 -6.32
CA GLY A 215 18.06 -20.38 -6.45
C GLY A 215 18.45 -21.17 -7.68
N VAL A 216 17.83 -22.33 -7.87
CA VAL A 216 18.04 -23.17 -9.07
C VAL A 216 17.12 -22.68 -10.18
N ASN A 217 17.61 -22.67 -11.43
CA ASN A 217 16.81 -22.34 -12.59
C ASN A 217 15.75 -23.43 -12.88
N LYS A 218 14.71 -23.10 -13.68
CA LYS A 218 13.63 -24.03 -14.01
C LYS A 218 14.10 -25.33 -14.71
N ALA A 219 15.20 -25.25 -15.43
CA ALA A 219 15.76 -26.40 -16.14
C ALA A 219 16.62 -27.30 -15.24
N LEU A 220 16.81 -26.93 -13.98
CA LEU A 220 17.67 -27.66 -13.01
C LEU A 220 19.13 -27.79 -13.45
N THR A 221 19.61 -26.92 -14.35
CA THR A 221 20.94 -26.98 -14.96
C THR A 221 21.93 -25.97 -14.38
N GLY A 222 21.49 -25.13 -13.44
CA GLY A 222 22.36 -24.12 -12.84
C GLY A 222 21.63 -23.20 -11.88
N THR A 223 22.38 -22.28 -11.29
CA THR A 223 21.83 -21.26 -10.38
C THR A 223 21.30 -20.06 -11.15
N LYS A 224 20.35 -19.36 -10.54
CA LYS A 224 19.79 -18.09 -11.01
C LYS A 224 19.58 -17.15 -9.85
N CYS A 225 19.92 -15.87 -10.05
CA CYS A 225 19.54 -14.82 -9.11
C CYS A 225 18.07 -14.44 -9.32
N PHE A 226 17.36 -14.28 -8.20
CA PHE A 226 15.98 -13.82 -8.14
C PHE A 226 15.95 -12.55 -7.30
N ASN A 227 15.42 -11.49 -7.88
CA ASN A 227 15.29 -10.21 -7.17
C ASN A 227 13.89 -10.07 -6.61
N CYS A 228 13.79 -9.55 -5.40
CA CYS A 228 12.55 -9.15 -4.77
C CYS A 228 12.67 -7.69 -4.33
N VAL A 229 11.69 -6.87 -4.68
CA VAL A 229 11.62 -5.47 -4.26
C VAL A 229 10.71 -5.35 -3.04
N GLY A 230 11.28 -4.95 -1.91
CA GLY A 230 10.51 -4.56 -0.73
C GLY A 230 10.31 -3.05 -0.71
N ILE A 231 9.06 -2.58 -0.56
CA ILE A 231 8.78 -1.17 -0.34
C ILE A 231 7.88 -0.96 0.87
N MET A 232 8.20 0.06 1.65
CA MET A 232 7.39 0.53 2.75
C MET A 232 6.79 1.88 2.42
N SER A 233 5.50 2.05 2.68
CA SER A 233 4.79 3.31 2.48
C SER A 233 5.19 4.33 3.53
N GLY A 234 5.27 5.59 3.13
CA GLY A 234 5.07 6.69 4.06
C GLY A 234 3.60 6.80 4.44
N SER A 235 3.28 7.88 5.12
CA SER A 235 1.94 8.16 5.65
C SER A 235 1.38 9.46 5.06
N PHE A 236 0.09 9.68 5.26
CA PHE A 236 -0.53 10.99 5.05
C PHE A 236 -0.70 11.75 6.37
N PHE A 237 -0.25 11.17 7.47
CA PHE A 237 -0.28 11.76 8.80
C PHE A 237 0.96 12.62 9.05
N LYS A 238 0.77 13.94 9.23
CA LYS A 238 1.80 14.88 9.65
C LYS A 238 2.03 14.74 11.15
N SER A 239 3.12 14.09 11.54
CA SER A 239 3.44 13.88 12.95
C SER A 239 3.73 15.18 13.72
N TYR A 240 4.15 16.23 13.02
CA TYR A 240 4.37 17.57 13.56
C TYR A 240 3.56 18.56 12.74
N LYS A 241 2.54 19.16 13.35
CA LYS A 241 1.67 20.15 12.73
C LYS A 241 1.32 21.24 13.74
N ASP A 242 1.55 22.47 13.38
CA ASP A 242 1.30 23.62 14.25
C ASP A 242 -0.13 23.63 14.77
N GLY A 243 -0.24 23.78 16.08
CA GLY A 243 -1.52 23.88 16.79
C GLY A 243 -2.32 22.57 16.91
N VAL A 244 -1.80 21.43 16.43
CA VAL A 244 -2.48 20.14 16.56
C VAL A 244 -1.55 19.12 17.23
N PRO A 245 -1.86 18.70 18.47
CA PRO A 245 -1.02 17.75 19.19
C PRO A 245 -1.02 16.38 18.51
N SER A 246 0.13 15.71 18.52
CA SER A 246 0.24 14.35 18.01
C SER A 246 0.88 13.39 19.01
N TYR A 247 0.61 12.09 18.85
CA TYR A 247 1.28 11.06 19.63
C TYR A 247 2.80 11.05 19.37
N SER A 248 3.21 11.22 18.13
CA SER A 248 4.62 11.24 17.73
C SER A 248 5.38 12.37 18.39
N GLU A 249 4.78 13.55 18.45
CA GLU A 249 5.35 14.71 19.13
C GLU A 249 5.49 14.46 20.64
N LYS A 250 4.44 13.96 21.29
CA LYS A 250 4.46 13.62 22.74
C LYS A 250 5.52 12.57 23.09
N LYS A 251 5.88 11.69 22.16
CA LYS A 251 6.86 10.62 22.36
C LYS A 251 8.27 10.96 21.82
N GLY A 252 8.43 12.12 21.20
CA GLY A 252 9.70 12.50 20.57
C GLY A 252 10.09 11.60 19.38
N HIS A 253 9.11 11.03 18.68
CA HIS A 253 9.37 10.22 17.50
C HIS A 253 9.85 11.10 16.35
N PRO A 254 10.73 10.59 15.46
CA PRO A 254 11.13 11.36 14.30
C PRO A 254 9.93 11.63 13.37
N PRO A 255 9.97 12.73 12.59
CA PRO A 255 8.92 13.07 11.63
C PRO A 255 8.59 11.90 10.69
N THR A 256 7.31 11.73 10.37
CA THR A 256 6.83 10.73 9.38
C THR A 256 7.28 11.11 7.98
N SER A 257 7.55 10.12 7.14
CA SER A 257 7.74 10.33 5.70
C SER A 257 6.38 10.47 5.03
N LEU A 258 6.11 11.60 4.39
CA LEU A 258 4.81 11.84 3.76
C LEU A 258 4.73 11.22 2.36
N GLY A 259 3.56 10.66 2.07
CA GLY A 259 3.18 10.09 0.78
C GLY A 259 3.61 8.63 0.55
N PRO A 260 3.03 8.01 -0.48
CA PRO A 260 3.29 6.62 -0.81
C PRO A 260 4.63 6.40 -1.49
N MET A 261 5.04 5.14 -1.57
CA MET A 261 6.02 4.64 -2.53
C MET A 261 5.31 3.94 -3.70
N ALA A 262 6.05 3.55 -4.71
CA ALA A 262 5.57 2.72 -5.80
C ALA A 262 6.68 1.80 -6.31
N ILE A 263 6.29 0.84 -7.14
CA ILE A 263 7.22 0.14 -8.02
C ILE A 263 6.86 0.42 -9.48
N GLU A 264 7.88 0.52 -10.32
CA GLU A 264 7.73 0.50 -11.76
C GLU A 264 8.05 -0.90 -12.27
N VAL A 265 7.13 -1.51 -13.01
CA VAL A 265 7.27 -2.86 -13.58
C VAL A 265 7.25 -2.77 -15.09
N GLY A 266 8.19 -3.45 -15.74
CA GLY A 266 8.28 -3.49 -17.20
C GLY A 266 9.15 -4.63 -17.71
N PHE A 267 9.20 -4.80 -19.04
CA PHE A 267 10.04 -5.79 -19.67
C PHE A 267 11.44 -5.24 -19.95
N GLU A 268 12.44 -6.09 -19.73
CA GLU A 268 13.82 -5.87 -20.16
C GLU A 268 14.33 -7.07 -20.94
N ASN A 269 15.24 -6.83 -21.88
CA ASN A 269 15.95 -7.89 -22.57
C ASN A 269 17.05 -8.44 -21.67
N SER A 270 17.28 -9.75 -21.73
CA SER A 270 18.47 -10.34 -21.11
C SER A 270 19.74 -9.81 -21.78
N SER A 271 20.86 -9.86 -21.09
CA SER A 271 22.16 -9.38 -21.58
C SER A 271 22.58 -10.00 -22.90
N ASN A 272 22.12 -11.21 -23.23
CA ASN A 272 22.38 -11.90 -24.49
C ASN A 272 21.32 -11.62 -25.57
N GLY A 273 20.31 -10.76 -25.30
CA GLY A 273 19.22 -10.43 -26.22
C GLY A 273 18.24 -11.57 -26.58
N LYS A 274 18.47 -12.78 -26.08
CA LYS A 274 17.70 -13.98 -26.45
C LYS A 274 16.43 -14.22 -25.65
N SER A 275 16.29 -13.59 -24.50
CA SER A 275 15.12 -13.75 -23.65
C SER A 275 14.70 -12.42 -23.04
N ARG A 276 13.48 -12.39 -22.50
CA ARG A 276 12.92 -11.24 -21.83
C ARG A 276 12.54 -11.63 -20.42
N HIS A 277 12.62 -10.68 -19.51
CA HIS A 277 12.19 -10.86 -18.16
C HIS A 277 11.48 -9.60 -17.66
N LEU A 278 10.64 -9.76 -16.65
CA LEU A 278 10.07 -8.63 -15.92
C LEU A 278 11.11 -8.10 -14.94
N THR A 279 11.20 -6.79 -14.87
CA THR A 279 11.94 -6.08 -13.84
C THR A 279 11.00 -5.21 -13.03
N ALA A 280 11.29 -5.05 -11.75
CA ALA A 280 10.63 -4.12 -10.87
C ALA A 280 11.68 -3.22 -10.23
N ARG A 281 11.40 -1.92 -10.21
CA ARG A 281 12.27 -0.93 -9.59
C ARG A 281 11.44 -0.11 -8.60
N PRO A 282 11.99 0.18 -7.40
CA PRO A 282 11.32 1.11 -6.49
C PRO A 282 11.27 2.51 -7.11
N LEU A 283 10.18 3.20 -6.88
CA LEU A 283 9.91 4.54 -7.37
C LEU A 283 9.41 5.41 -6.22
N GLN A 284 9.97 6.61 -6.09
CA GLN A 284 9.37 7.70 -5.31
C GLN A 284 8.55 8.54 -6.28
N PRO A 285 7.23 8.35 -6.30
CA PRO A 285 6.43 9.02 -7.32
C PRO A 285 6.31 10.52 -7.03
N GLU A 286 6.31 11.30 -8.11
CA GLU A 286 5.95 12.71 -8.09
C GLU A 286 4.43 12.87 -8.29
N TYR A 287 3.79 13.75 -7.49
CA TYR A 287 2.34 13.94 -7.44
C TYR A 287 1.95 15.39 -7.12
#